data_9122ff25afdf641ab3706a9842ca9cec
#
_entry.id   9122ff25afdf641ab3706a9842ca9cec
#
_cell.length_a   1.000
_cell.length_b   1.000
_cell.length_c   1.000
_cell.angle_alpha   90.00
_cell.angle_beta   90.00
_cell.angle_gamma   90.00
#
_symmetry.space_group_name_H-M   'P 1'
#
loop_
_entity.id
_entity.type
_entity.pdbx_description
1 polymer ?
#
loop_
_entity_poly.entity_id
_entity_poly.type
_entity_poly.pdbx_seq_one_letter_code
_entity_poly.pdbx_strand_id
1 'polypeptide(L)'
;MSKNIDIDLEKQEQIARGKRIRDIRENEIRLNKSDLAKLIGISGQFLGLVEDGRANLAYRSIKKLRDLSGHSADYILFGLDDHSIDKTKEYLEYFSEQEIIDSFTILKDVTYLLKNKK
;
A
#
# COMPACT_ATOMS: atom_id res chain seq x y z
N MET A 1 -22.51 -12.56 -12.77
CA MET A 1 -22.40 -12.63 -11.32
C MET A 1 -21.01 -12.37 -10.78
N SER A 2 -19.95 -12.98 -11.33
CA SER A 2 -18.56 -12.69 -10.91
C SER A 2 -18.18 -11.23 -11.10
N LYS A 3 -18.63 -10.58 -12.17
CA LYS A 3 -18.36 -9.17 -12.46
C LYS A 3 -18.93 -8.23 -11.38
N ASN A 4 -20.13 -8.53 -10.86
CA ASN A 4 -20.74 -7.70 -9.82
C ASN A 4 -20.01 -7.81 -8.48
N ILE A 5 -19.52 -9.00 -8.15
CA ILE A 5 -18.73 -9.24 -6.94
C ILE A 5 -17.41 -8.49 -7.04
N ASP A 6 -16.73 -8.55 -8.20
CA ASP A 6 -15.46 -7.86 -8.41
C ASP A 6 -15.60 -6.33 -8.32
N ILE A 7 -16.68 -5.78 -8.92
CA ILE A 7 -16.99 -4.35 -8.84
C ILE A 7 -17.25 -3.91 -7.40
N ASP A 8 -18.00 -4.71 -6.64
CA ASP A 8 -18.29 -4.41 -5.24
C ASP A 8 -17.01 -4.44 -4.38
N LEU A 9 -16.12 -5.40 -4.62
CA LEU A 9 -14.83 -5.48 -3.93
C LEU A 9 -13.95 -4.26 -4.26
N GLU A 10 -13.91 -3.86 -5.52
CA GLU A 10 -13.16 -2.66 -5.93
C GLU A 10 -13.69 -1.40 -5.26
N LYS A 11 -15.02 -1.27 -5.17
CA LYS A 11 -15.64 -0.12 -4.48
C LYS A 11 -15.30 -0.13 -2.99
N GLN A 12 -15.34 -1.30 -2.36
CA GLN A 12 -14.99 -1.43 -0.95
C GLN A 12 -13.53 -1.07 -0.71
N GLU A 13 -12.63 -1.50 -1.60
CA GLU A 13 -11.22 -1.14 -1.52
C GLU A 13 -11.01 0.36 -1.70
N GLN A 14 -11.72 0.97 -2.64
CA GLN A 14 -11.64 2.40 -2.88
C GLN A 14 -12.12 3.22 -1.69
N ILE A 15 -13.22 2.78 -1.06
CA ILE A 15 -13.73 3.41 0.16
C ILE A 15 -12.73 3.27 1.31
N ALA A 16 -12.18 2.09 1.49
CA ALA A 16 -11.19 1.83 2.54
C ALA A 16 -9.92 2.68 2.32
N ARG A 17 -9.48 2.80 1.08
CA ARG A 17 -8.34 3.66 0.72
C ARG A 17 -8.61 5.12 1.05
N GLY A 18 -9.79 5.60 0.71
CA GLY A 18 -10.20 6.97 1.03
C GLY A 18 -10.17 7.26 2.52
N LYS A 19 -10.66 6.31 3.31
CA LYS A 19 -10.63 6.41 4.79
C LYS A 19 -9.21 6.44 5.32
N ARG A 20 -8.31 5.62 4.77
CA ARG A 20 -6.89 5.63 5.19
C ARG A 20 -6.24 6.98 4.89
N ILE A 21 -6.49 7.52 3.70
CA ILE A 21 -5.93 8.82 3.30
C ILE A 21 -6.45 9.91 4.21
N ARG A 22 -7.73 9.89 4.53
CA ARG A 22 -8.32 10.84 5.48
C ARG A 22 -7.71 10.72 6.87
N ASP A 23 -7.52 9.51 7.35
CA ASP A 23 -6.91 9.26 8.66
C ASP A 23 -5.48 9.79 8.70
N ILE A 24 -4.69 9.52 7.65
CA ILE A 24 -3.33 10.07 7.53
C ILE A 24 -3.37 11.59 7.59
N ARG A 25 -4.29 12.20 6.85
CA ARG A 25 -4.40 13.65 6.82
C ARG A 25 -4.78 14.25 8.16
N GLU A 26 -5.82 13.72 8.79
CA GLU A 26 -6.38 14.29 10.01
C GLU A 26 -5.54 13.99 11.24
N ASN A 27 -5.07 12.76 11.38
CA ASN A 27 -4.49 12.28 12.62
C ASN A 27 -2.96 12.24 12.62
N GLU A 28 -2.35 12.13 11.45
CA GLU A 28 -0.88 12.02 11.35
C GLU A 28 -0.24 13.30 10.83
N ILE A 29 -0.64 13.77 9.64
CA ILE A 29 -0.11 15.01 9.07
C ILE A 29 -0.76 16.23 9.71
N ARG A 30 -2.03 16.11 10.10
CA ARG A 30 -2.82 17.17 10.77
C ARG A 30 -2.96 18.42 9.92
N LEU A 31 -3.33 18.24 8.66
CA LEU A 31 -3.62 19.32 7.74
C LEU A 31 -5.08 19.28 7.32
N ASN A 32 -5.64 20.45 6.97
CA ASN A 32 -6.96 20.49 6.35
C ASN A 32 -6.86 20.01 4.90
N LYS A 33 -8.01 19.78 4.25
CA LYS A 33 -8.07 19.28 2.88
C LYS A 33 -7.34 20.21 1.90
N SER A 34 -7.57 21.51 2.05
CA SER A 34 -7.01 22.52 1.15
C SER A 34 -5.49 22.50 1.17
N ASP A 35 -4.90 22.42 2.37
CA ASP A 35 -3.45 22.45 2.55
C ASP A 35 -2.81 21.16 2.06
N LEU A 36 -3.37 20.01 2.42
CA LEU A 36 -2.83 18.74 1.92
C LEU A 36 -2.95 18.64 0.40
N ALA A 37 -4.10 19.00 -0.14
CA ALA A 37 -4.35 18.96 -1.58
C ALA A 37 -3.29 19.77 -2.33
N LYS A 38 -2.99 20.97 -1.83
CA LYS A 38 -1.96 21.82 -2.41
C LYS A 38 -0.60 21.14 -2.42
N LEU A 39 -0.23 20.49 -1.32
CA LEU A 39 1.06 19.80 -1.20
C LEU A 39 1.19 18.58 -2.12
N ILE A 40 0.10 17.88 -2.37
CA ILE A 40 0.11 16.70 -3.24
C ILE A 40 -0.34 16.99 -4.68
N GLY A 41 -0.58 18.27 -4.99
CA GLY A 41 -0.80 18.72 -6.36
C GLY A 41 -2.20 18.49 -6.93
N ILE A 42 -3.22 18.52 -6.08
CA ILE A 42 -4.64 18.37 -6.48
C ILE A 42 -5.48 19.46 -5.84
N SER A 43 -6.74 19.55 -6.25
CA SER A 43 -7.70 20.47 -5.62
C SER A 43 -8.26 19.88 -4.33
N GLY A 44 -8.70 20.74 -3.42
CA GLY A 44 -9.37 20.31 -2.19
C GLY A 44 -10.64 19.52 -2.48
N GLN A 45 -11.39 19.90 -3.51
CA GLN A 45 -12.60 19.18 -3.95
C GLN A 45 -12.26 17.76 -4.41
N PHE A 46 -11.19 17.62 -5.18
CA PHE A 46 -10.74 16.29 -5.65
C PHE A 46 -10.27 15.42 -4.49
N LEU A 47 -9.56 16.01 -3.53
CA LEU A 47 -9.16 15.27 -2.32
C LEU A 47 -10.40 14.79 -1.55
N GLY A 48 -11.44 15.63 -1.47
CA GLY A 48 -12.71 15.23 -0.86
C GLY A 48 -13.31 14.00 -1.52
N LEU A 49 -13.32 13.96 -2.85
CA LEU A 49 -13.79 12.80 -3.61
C LEU A 49 -12.95 11.55 -3.32
N VAL A 50 -11.64 11.70 -3.23
CA VAL A 50 -10.73 10.60 -2.91
C VAL A 50 -11.03 10.06 -1.51
N GLU A 51 -11.18 10.94 -0.54
CA GLU A 51 -11.45 10.53 0.85
C GLU A 51 -12.83 9.87 1.01
N ASP A 52 -13.79 10.26 0.18
CA ASP A 52 -15.12 9.65 0.16
C ASP A 52 -15.17 8.32 -0.60
N GLY A 53 -14.07 7.90 -1.20
CA GLY A 53 -14.01 6.68 -1.97
C GLY A 53 -14.64 6.78 -3.36
N ARG A 54 -14.68 7.98 -3.93
CA ARG A 54 -15.29 8.27 -5.23
C ARG A 54 -14.28 8.60 -6.32
N ALA A 55 -13.01 8.69 -5.98
CA ALA A 55 -11.92 8.97 -6.91
C ALA A 55 -10.63 8.34 -6.39
N ASN A 56 -9.63 8.24 -7.25
CA ASN A 56 -8.32 7.71 -6.90
C ASN A 56 -7.26 8.77 -7.13
N LEU A 57 -6.21 8.74 -6.30
CA LEU A 57 -5.05 9.59 -6.48
C LEU A 57 -4.22 9.10 -7.66
N ALA A 58 -3.69 10.03 -8.45
CA ALA A 58 -2.72 9.72 -9.49
C ALA A 58 -1.36 9.40 -8.86
N TYR A 59 -0.50 8.78 -9.65
CA TYR A 59 0.84 8.35 -9.21
C TYR A 59 1.61 9.48 -8.51
N ARG A 60 1.62 10.69 -9.09
CA ARG A 60 2.36 11.83 -8.53
C ARG A 60 1.89 12.20 -7.13
N SER A 61 0.58 12.17 -6.92
CA SER A 61 0.00 12.53 -5.62
C SER A 61 0.27 11.45 -4.58
N ILE A 62 0.22 10.19 -4.98
CA ILE A 62 0.57 9.06 -4.10
C ILE A 62 2.03 9.17 -3.66
N LYS A 63 2.93 9.46 -4.60
CA LYS A 63 4.35 9.63 -4.30
C LYS A 63 4.58 10.75 -3.28
N LYS A 64 3.92 11.89 -3.48
CA LYS A 64 4.02 13.02 -2.56
C LYS A 64 3.44 12.71 -1.19
N LEU A 65 2.30 12.02 -1.15
CA LEU A 65 1.69 11.61 0.11
C LEU A 65 2.58 10.61 0.85
N ARG A 66 3.19 9.69 0.15
CA ARG A 66 4.19 8.77 0.72
C ARG A 66 5.32 9.54 1.36
N ASP A 67 5.88 10.52 0.65
CA ASP A 67 7.00 11.31 1.15
C ASP A 67 6.62 12.16 2.36
N LEU A 68 5.41 12.71 2.39
CA LEU A 68 4.91 13.53 3.50
C LEU A 68 4.56 12.69 4.73
N SER A 69 3.96 11.54 4.54
CA SER A 69 3.42 10.74 5.63
C SER A 69 4.41 9.75 6.23
N GLY A 70 5.41 9.34 5.45
CA GLY A 70 6.31 8.28 5.83
C GLY A 70 5.73 6.87 5.66
N HIS A 71 4.47 6.76 5.24
CA HIS A 71 3.88 5.47 4.93
C HIS A 71 4.30 5.00 3.54
N SER A 72 4.42 3.69 3.37
CA SER A 72 4.69 3.12 2.06
C SER A 72 3.50 3.31 1.11
N ALA A 73 3.76 3.26 -0.19
CA ALA A 73 2.70 3.26 -1.20
C ALA A 73 1.78 2.05 -1.01
N ASP A 74 2.33 0.90 -0.63
CA ASP A 74 1.55 -0.31 -0.35
C ASP A 74 0.54 -0.10 0.78
N TYR A 75 0.93 0.60 1.84
CA TYR A 75 0.01 0.94 2.91
C TYR A 75 -1.08 1.88 2.42
N ILE A 76 -0.70 2.96 1.75
CA ILE A 76 -1.65 3.96 1.25
C ILE A 76 -2.67 3.33 0.30
N LEU A 77 -2.20 2.54 -0.66
CA LEU A 77 -3.04 1.97 -1.72
C LEU A 77 -3.83 0.74 -1.26
N PHE A 78 -3.20 -0.15 -0.52
CA PHE A 78 -3.76 -1.47 -0.25
C PHE A 78 -3.98 -1.76 1.23
N GLY A 79 -3.56 -0.87 2.11
CA GLY A 79 -3.69 -1.08 3.54
C GLY A 79 -2.73 -2.14 4.09
N LEU A 80 -1.68 -2.47 3.35
CA LEU A 80 -0.67 -3.41 3.82
C LEU A 80 0.13 -2.77 4.94
N ASP A 81 0.19 -3.46 6.08
CA ASP A 81 0.79 -2.95 7.29
C ASP A 81 2.31 -2.81 7.12
N ASP A 82 2.82 -1.61 7.39
CA ASP A 82 4.26 -1.35 7.39
C ASP A 82 4.99 -2.22 8.42
N HIS A 83 4.29 -2.66 9.47
CA HIS A 83 4.83 -3.55 10.49
C HIS A 83 5.11 -4.97 9.97
N SER A 84 4.50 -5.38 8.85
CA SER A 84 4.77 -6.70 8.26
C SER A 84 6.22 -6.83 7.80
N ILE A 85 6.82 -5.73 7.33
CA ILE A 85 8.23 -5.68 6.93
C ILE A 85 9.13 -5.81 8.16
N ASP A 86 8.79 -5.11 9.24
CA ASP A 86 9.56 -5.16 10.49
C ASP A 86 9.54 -6.56 11.09
N LYS A 87 8.38 -7.22 11.09
CA LYS A 87 8.27 -8.60 11.56
C LYS A 87 9.12 -9.57 10.72
N THR A 88 9.14 -9.37 9.41
CA THR A 88 9.97 -10.18 8.52
C THR A 88 11.45 -10.01 8.86
N LYS A 89 11.89 -8.79 9.14
CA LYS A 89 13.27 -8.51 9.57
C LYS A 89 13.57 -9.19 10.90
N GLU A 90 12.65 -9.13 11.87
CA GLU A 90 12.80 -9.81 13.15
C GLU A 90 12.97 -11.32 12.96
N TYR A 91 12.15 -11.94 12.14
CA TYR A 91 12.25 -13.36 11.84
C TYR A 91 13.59 -13.70 11.19
N LEU A 92 14.06 -12.88 10.26
CA LEU A 92 15.32 -13.09 9.57
C LEU A 92 16.51 -12.98 10.52
N GLU A 93 16.43 -12.18 11.56
CA GLU A 93 17.47 -12.04 12.57
C GLU A 93 17.68 -13.31 13.40
N TYR A 94 16.66 -14.16 13.53
CA TYR A 94 16.78 -15.44 14.21
C TYR A 94 17.52 -16.51 13.39
N PHE A 95 17.70 -16.29 12.09
CA PHE A 95 18.37 -17.24 11.22
C PHE A 95 19.81 -16.83 11.01
N SER A 96 20.71 -17.82 10.96
CA SER A 96 22.08 -17.56 10.59
C SER A 96 22.14 -17.15 9.10
N GLU A 97 23.21 -16.46 8.73
CA GLU A 97 23.45 -16.07 7.34
C GLU A 97 23.39 -17.28 6.41
N GLN A 98 23.95 -18.40 6.83
CA GLN A 98 23.94 -19.62 6.03
C GLN A 98 22.55 -20.21 5.87
N GLU A 99 21.73 -20.17 6.94
CA GLU A 99 20.33 -20.64 6.87
C GLU A 99 19.51 -19.81 5.90
N ILE A 100 19.73 -18.49 5.87
CA ILE A 100 19.06 -17.59 4.93
C ILE A 100 19.46 -17.94 3.50
N ILE A 101 20.76 -18.12 3.24
CA ILE A 101 21.29 -18.50 1.92
C ILE A 101 20.69 -19.83 1.48
N ASP A 102 20.68 -20.83 2.35
CA ASP A 102 20.14 -22.16 2.06
C ASP A 102 18.64 -22.08 1.72
N SER A 103 17.88 -21.26 2.44
CA SER A 103 16.45 -21.04 2.17
C SER A 103 16.24 -20.47 0.77
N PHE A 104 17.02 -19.48 0.37
CA PHE A 104 16.93 -18.90 -0.98
C PHE A 104 17.32 -19.91 -2.06
N THR A 105 18.31 -20.74 -1.80
CA THR A 105 18.74 -21.80 -2.72
C THR A 105 17.62 -22.81 -2.94
N ILE A 106 16.96 -23.25 -1.86
CA ILE A 106 15.83 -24.18 -1.94
C ILE A 106 14.69 -23.57 -2.76
N LEU A 107 14.32 -22.31 -2.49
CA LEU A 107 13.28 -21.62 -3.24
C LEU A 107 13.61 -21.49 -4.72
N LYS A 108 14.86 -21.22 -5.05
CA LYS A 108 15.34 -21.12 -6.42
C LYS A 108 15.22 -22.46 -7.14
N ASP A 109 15.60 -23.54 -6.48
CA ASP A 109 15.53 -24.89 -7.04
C ASP A 109 14.10 -25.32 -7.28
N VAL A 110 13.19 -25.03 -6.33
CA VAL A 110 11.75 -25.31 -6.49
C VAL A 110 11.20 -24.53 -7.68
N THR A 111 11.53 -23.25 -7.79
CA THR A 111 11.08 -22.39 -8.90
C THR A 111 11.56 -22.95 -10.24
N TYR A 112 12.82 -23.38 -10.32
CA TYR A 112 13.38 -23.99 -11.51
C TYR A 112 12.63 -25.25 -11.91
N LEU A 113 12.36 -26.14 -10.96
CA LEU A 113 11.64 -27.40 -11.20
C LEU A 113 10.21 -27.12 -11.69
N LEU A 114 9.53 -26.14 -11.11
CA LEU A 114 8.17 -25.77 -11.51
C LEU A 114 8.13 -25.20 -12.93
N LYS A 115 9.11 -24.38 -13.30
CA LYS A 115 9.20 -23.80 -14.65
C LYS A 115 9.50 -24.84 -15.73
N ASN A 116 10.26 -25.87 -15.41
CA ASN A 116 10.71 -26.87 -16.37
C ASN A 116 9.85 -28.13 -16.36
N LYS A 117 8.79 -28.16 -15.56
CA LYS A 117 7.83 -29.26 -15.51
C LYS A 117 6.89 -29.15 -16.71
N LYS A 118 6.94 -30.13 -17.58
CA LYS A 118 6.02 -30.23 -18.72
C LYS A 118 4.92 -31.20 -18.43
#